data_2cae677498620af75411c417e1291bbc
#
_entry.id   2cae677498620af75411c417e1291bbc
#
_cell.length_a   1.000
_cell.length_b   1.000
_cell.length_c   1.000
_cell.angle_alpha   90.00
_cell.angle_beta   90.00
_cell.angle_gamma   90.00
#
_symmetry.space_group_name_H-M   'P 1'
#
loop_
_entity.id
_entity.type
_entity.pdbx_description
1 polymer ?
#
loop_
_entity_poly.entity_id
_entity_poly.type
_entity_poly.pdbx_seq_one_letter_code
_entity_poly.pdbx_strand_id
1 'polypeptide(L)'
;LGGVQTDLNGWRSIFLTLTIIGVISLLLAYFGLHNFGENDKTAKADFFSVGLSIFGFGGLMFGFTNIESYSFVNPMVWLPMVIGVVGIIWFVLRQIHGARRQIENPEAQPPLLNLSVLKNRSFTVGTITAALSFFAFSSIMVIMPLYIQDCRGYSAAISGLVMLPGALGQCISQFFGGKVLDRFGARPVALIGTI
;
A
#
# COMPACT_ATOMS: atom_id res chain seq x y z
N LEU A 1 10.81 9.98 15.52
CA LEU A 1 11.40 11.17 14.89
C LEU A 1 10.33 12.19 14.49
N GLY A 2 9.26 11.77 13.76
CA GLY A 2 8.21 12.67 13.30
C GLY A 2 7.51 13.43 14.43
N GLY A 3 7.19 12.78 15.56
CA GLY A 3 6.57 13.41 16.72
C GLY A 3 7.42 14.52 17.32
N VAL A 4 8.72 14.28 17.53
CA VAL A 4 9.66 15.31 18.03
C VAL A 4 9.78 16.46 17.05
N GLN A 5 9.83 16.18 15.76
CA GLN A 5 9.92 17.20 14.72
C GLN A 5 8.63 18.06 14.66
N THR A 6 7.47 17.44 14.88
CA THR A 6 6.19 18.15 14.93
C THR A 6 6.14 19.11 16.11
N ASP A 7 6.60 18.66 17.29
CA ASP A 7 6.59 19.49 18.51
C ASP A 7 7.57 20.66 18.42
N LEU A 8 8.73 20.48 17.77
CA LEU A 8 9.76 21.53 17.66
C LEU A 8 9.50 22.51 16.51
N ASN A 9 9.14 22.02 15.32
CA ASN A 9 9.11 22.80 14.08
C ASN A 9 7.73 22.82 13.40
N GLY A 10 6.73 22.24 14.05
CA GLY A 10 5.38 22.10 13.50
C GLY A 10 5.27 20.99 12.43
N TRP A 11 4.05 20.59 12.15
CA TRP A 11 3.73 19.46 11.26
C TRP A 11 4.23 19.61 9.82
N ARG A 12 4.37 20.86 9.33
CA ARG A 12 4.86 21.15 7.96
C ARG A 12 6.31 20.75 7.74
N SER A 13 7.12 20.74 8.79
CA SER A 13 8.53 20.38 8.72
C SER A 13 8.74 18.93 8.33
N ILE A 14 7.80 18.04 8.65
CA ILE A 14 7.84 16.63 8.26
C ILE A 14 7.80 16.49 6.73
N PHE A 15 6.91 17.23 6.06
CA PHE A 15 6.80 17.20 4.60
C PHE A 15 8.07 17.71 3.92
N LEU A 16 8.70 18.73 4.49
CA LEU A 16 9.96 19.26 3.97
C LEU A 16 11.07 18.21 4.09
N THR A 17 11.18 17.53 5.23
CA THR A 17 12.16 16.45 5.43
C THR A 17 11.92 15.29 4.46
N LEU A 18 10.66 14.87 4.30
CA LEU A 18 10.29 13.82 3.34
C LEU A 18 10.61 14.22 1.90
N THR A 19 10.38 15.48 1.54
CA THR A 19 10.70 16.01 0.21
C THR A 19 12.22 15.97 -0.04
N ILE A 20 13.02 16.38 0.93
CA ILE A 20 14.49 16.34 0.83
C ILE A 20 14.97 14.89 0.65
N ILE A 21 14.49 13.98 1.48
CA ILE A 21 14.82 12.55 1.37
C ILE A 21 14.38 11.99 0.01
N GLY A 22 13.20 12.36 -0.46
CA GLY A 22 12.68 11.95 -1.77
C GLY A 22 13.54 12.44 -2.92
N VAL A 23 13.98 13.70 -2.89
CA VAL A 23 14.89 14.26 -3.89
C VAL A 23 16.25 13.55 -3.87
N ILE A 24 16.82 13.32 -2.69
CA ILE A 24 18.08 12.58 -2.55
C ILE A 24 17.93 11.17 -3.11
N SER A 25 16.86 10.46 -2.77
CA SER A 25 16.57 9.11 -3.27
C SER A 25 16.43 9.08 -4.79
N LEU A 26 15.77 10.09 -5.36
CA LEU A 26 15.60 10.22 -6.82
C LEU A 26 16.95 10.49 -7.52
N LEU A 27 17.80 11.34 -6.95
CA LEU A 27 19.13 11.59 -7.46
C LEU A 27 20.01 10.33 -7.39
N LEU A 28 19.98 9.61 -6.26
CA LEU A 28 20.69 8.34 -6.11
C LEU A 28 20.21 7.30 -7.13
N ALA A 29 18.90 7.21 -7.35
CA ALA A 29 18.32 6.32 -8.36
C ALA A 29 18.76 6.72 -9.77
N TYR A 30 18.73 8.01 -10.09
CA TYR A 30 19.09 8.52 -11.40
C TYR A 30 20.57 8.26 -11.75
N PHE A 31 21.48 8.44 -10.79
CA PHE A 31 22.91 8.23 -11.01
C PHE A 31 23.38 6.79 -10.75
N GLY A 32 22.69 6.06 -9.86
CA GLY A 32 23.11 4.73 -9.41
C GLY A 32 22.45 3.56 -10.15
N LEU A 33 21.26 3.76 -10.72
CA LEU A 33 20.57 2.70 -11.44
C LEU A 33 21.03 2.64 -12.89
N HIS A 34 21.67 1.54 -13.26
CA HIS A 34 21.95 1.19 -14.64
C HIS A 34 20.90 0.17 -15.11
N ASN A 35 20.49 0.27 -16.36
CA ASN A 35 19.57 -0.69 -16.95
C ASN A 35 20.28 -2.05 -17.10
N PHE A 36 19.93 -3.00 -16.23
CA PHE A 36 20.46 -4.36 -16.27
C PHE A 36 19.61 -5.35 -17.08
N GLY A 37 18.54 -4.90 -17.74
CA GLY A 37 17.63 -5.73 -18.49
C GLY A 37 17.65 -5.44 -19.99
N GLU A 38 17.31 -6.44 -20.81
CA GLU A 38 16.96 -6.23 -22.20
C GLU A 38 15.73 -5.30 -22.24
N ASN A 39 15.91 -4.14 -22.87
CA ASN A 39 14.85 -3.17 -23.03
C ASN A 39 13.87 -3.72 -24.08
N ASP A 40 12.82 -4.38 -23.65
CA ASP A 40 11.76 -4.83 -24.54
C ASP A 40 11.01 -3.60 -25.07
N LYS A 41 11.50 -3.09 -26.21
CA LYS A 41 10.93 -1.90 -26.87
C LYS A 41 9.53 -2.16 -27.43
N THR A 42 9.07 -3.41 -27.40
CA THR A 42 7.72 -3.81 -27.88
C THR A 42 6.67 -3.72 -26.80
N ALA A 43 7.07 -3.69 -25.52
CA ALA A 43 6.15 -3.55 -24.39
C ALA A 43 5.54 -2.14 -24.36
N LYS A 44 4.29 -2.02 -24.81
CA LYS A 44 3.53 -0.77 -24.71
C LYS A 44 2.86 -0.70 -23.34
N ALA A 45 3.04 0.42 -22.63
CA ALA A 45 2.34 0.65 -21.36
C ALA A 45 0.83 0.82 -21.61
N ASP A 46 0.00 0.06 -20.87
CA ASP A 46 -1.46 0.21 -20.91
C ASP A 46 -1.89 1.38 -20.03
N PHE A 47 -1.71 2.61 -20.56
CA PHE A 47 -2.09 3.84 -19.87
C PHE A 47 -3.57 3.91 -19.50
N PHE A 48 -4.44 3.23 -20.26
CA PHE A 48 -5.86 3.19 -19.95
C PHE A 48 -6.14 2.40 -18.66
N SER A 49 -5.51 1.23 -18.50
CA SER A 49 -5.61 0.46 -17.25
C SER A 49 -4.98 1.20 -16.08
N VAL A 50 -3.89 1.94 -16.29
CA VAL A 50 -3.31 2.82 -15.26
C VAL A 50 -4.32 3.90 -14.85
N GLY A 51 -4.96 4.58 -15.82
CA GLY A 51 -6.02 5.56 -15.55
C GLY A 51 -7.18 4.97 -14.76
N LEU A 52 -7.69 3.78 -15.16
CA LEU A 52 -8.74 3.08 -14.43
C LEU A 52 -8.36 2.74 -12.99
N SER A 53 -7.11 2.34 -12.74
CA SER A 53 -6.64 2.06 -11.39
C SER A 53 -6.59 3.33 -10.54
N ILE A 54 -6.10 4.45 -11.09
CA ILE A 54 -6.03 5.73 -10.38
C ILE A 54 -7.45 6.21 -10.01
N PHE A 55 -8.38 6.24 -10.96
CA PHE A 55 -9.77 6.65 -10.69
C PHE A 55 -10.51 5.65 -9.82
N GLY A 56 -10.24 4.35 -9.98
CA GLY A 56 -10.83 3.29 -9.18
C GLY A 56 -10.43 3.39 -7.70
N PHE A 57 -9.16 3.24 -7.41
CA PHE A 57 -8.66 3.28 -6.04
C PHE A 57 -8.72 4.70 -5.46
N GLY A 58 -8.37 5.73 -6.24
CA GLY A 58 -8.43 7.12 -5.82
C GLY A 58 -9.86 7.56 -5.51
N GLY A 59 -10.85 7.17 -6.32
CA GLY A 59 -12.26 7.44 -6.08
C GLY A 59 -12.76 6.80 -4.78
N LEU A 60 -12.41 5.53 -4.52
CA LEU A 60 -12.76 4.87 -3.26
C LEU A 60 -12.10 5.59 -2.06
N MET A 61 -10.80 5.83 -2.10
CA MET A 61 -10.10 6.50 -1.01
C MET A 61 -10.67 7.88 -0.72
N PHE A 62 -10.92 8.67 -1.77
CA PHE A 62 -11.50 10.01 -1.63
C PHE A 62 -12.91 9.95 -1.04
N GLY A 63 -13.75 9.02 -1.49
CA GLY A 63 -15.08 8.82 -0.95
C GLY A 63 -15.06 8.41 0.54
N PHE A 64 -14.21 7.46 0.91
CA PHE A 64 -14.05 7.04 2.31
C PHE A 64 -13.54 8.17 3.21
N THR A 65 -12.57 8.97 2.75
CA THR A 65 -12.06 10.11 3.52
C THR A 65 -13.14 11.17 3.76
N ASN A 66 -14.03 11.38 2.79
CA ASN A 66 -15.10 12.35 2.91
C ASN A 66 -16.25 11.91 3.85
N ILE A 67 -16.35 10.63 4.21
CA ILE A 67 -17.35 10.13 5.18
C ILE A 67 -17.22 10.85 6.53
N GLU A 68 -16.00 11.16 6.96
CA GLU A 68 -15.74 11.84 8.23
C GLU A 68 -16.30 13.27 8.25
N SER A 69 -16.24 13.97 7.11
CA SER A 69 -16.64 15.37 7.01
C SER A 69 -18.07 15.60 6.52
N TYR A 70 -18.64 14.64 5.80
CA TYR A 70 -19.96 14.77 5.16
C TYR A 70 -20.83 13.55 5.46
N SER A 71 -22.17 13.77 5.46
CA SER A 71 -23.12 12.67 5.56
C SER A 71 -23.04 11.73 4.34
N PHE A 72 -23.36 10.44 4.54
CA PHE A 72 -23.40 9.43 3.46
C PHE A 72 -24.31 9.79 2.27
N VAL A 73 -25.30 10.64 2.49
CA VAL A 73 -26.22 11.12 1.44
C VAL A 73 -25.59 12.20 0.56
N ASN A 74 -24.46 12.79 0.99
CA ASN A 74 -23.80 13.86 0.26
C ASN A 74 -23.16 13.33 -1.04
N PRO A 75 -23.38 13.97 -2.21
CA PRO A 75 -22.72 13.58 -3.46
C PRO A 75 -21.21 13.51 -3.40
N MET A 76 -20.56 14.30 -2.53
CA MET A 76 -19.12 14.29 -2.31
C MET A 76 -18.60 12.96 -1.72
N VAL A 77 -19.47 12.16 -1.12
CA VAL A 77 -19.13 10.85 -0.57
C VAL A 77 -19.47 9.74 -1.56
N TRP A 78 -20.75 9.62 -1.92
CA TRP A 78 -21.19 8.46 -2.71
C TRP A 78 -20.74 8.50 -4.18
N LEU A 79 -20.63 9.70 -4.79
CA LEU A 79 -20.25 9.81 -6.20
C LEU A 79 -18.81 9.31 -6.45
N PRO A 80 -17.79 9.74 -5.70
CA PRO A 80 -16.45 9.18 -5.85
C PRO A 80 -16.39 7.68 -5.51
N MET A 81 -17.18 7.21 -4.53
CA MET A 81 -17.24 5.78 -4.20
C MET A 81 -17.81 4.97 -5.36
N VAL A 82 -18.88 5.42 -5.99
CA VAL A 82 -19.47 4.73 -7.16
C VAL A 82 -18.49 4.73 -8.33
N ILE A 83 -17.86 5.87 -8.62
CA ILE A 83 -16.84 5.97 -9.67
C ILE A 83 -15.68 5.00 -9.33
N GLY A 84 -15.26 4.94 -8.06
CA GLY A 84 -14.23 4.04 -7.59
C GLY A 84 -14.58 2.57 -7.80
N VAL A 85 -15.76 2.16 -7.36
CA VAL A 85 -16.24 0.77 -7.53
C VAL A 85 -16.34 0.40 -9.00
N VAL A 86 -16.97 1.23 -9.81
CA VAL A 86 -17.11 1.00 -11.26
C VAL A 86 -15.75 0.94 -11.94
N GLY A 87 -14.83 1.85 -11.58
CA GLY A 87 -13.46 1.86 -12.09
C GLY A 87 -12.69 0.60 -11.77
N ILE A 88 -12.78 0.11 -10.52
CA ILE A 88 -12.13 -1.14 -10.10
C ILE A 88 -12.75 -2.36 -10.80
N ILE A 89 -14.07 -2.45 -10.89
CA ILE A 89 -14.73 -3.55 -11.59
C ILE A 89 -14.28 -3.58 -13.06
N TRP A 90 -14.29 -2.44 -13.72
CA TRP A 90 -13.85 -2.33 -15.11
C TRP A 90 -12.36 -2.69 -15.26
N PHE A 91 -11.51 -2.20 -14.36
CA PHE A 91 -10.09 -2.56 -14.31
C PHE A 91 -9.91 -4.07 -14.20
N VAL A 92 -10.57 -4.73 -13.24
CA VAL A 92 -10.47 -6.18 -13.02
C VAL A 92 -10.96 -6.96 -14.25
N LEU A 93 -12.10 -6.59 -14.82
CA LEU A 93 -12.64 -7.24 -16.04
C LEU A 93 -11.66 -7.10 -17.21
N ARG A 94 -11.05 -5.92 -17.37
CA ARG A 94 -10.06 -5.67 -18.41
C ARG A 94 -8.78 -6.52 -18.21
N GLN A 95 -8.29 -6.65 -16.96
CA GLN A 95 -7.13 -7.49 -16.67
C GLN A 95 -7.42 -8.97 -16.95
N ILE A 96 -8.60 -9.47 -16.57
CA ILE A 96 -9.00 -10.86 -16.86
C ILE A 96 -9.11 -11.09 -18.38
N HIS A 97 -9.67 -10.13 -19.10
CA HIS A 97 -9.79 -10.22 -20.55
C HIS A 97 -8.44 -10.16 -21.26
N GLY A 98 -7.53 -9.29 -20.79
CA GLY A 98 -6.16 -9.20 -21.27
C GLY A 98 -5.39 -10.50 -21.03
N ALA A 99 -5.52 -11.11 -19.85
CA ALA A 99 -4.89 -12.39 -19.54
C ALA A 99 -5.40 -13.54 -20.43
N ARG A 100 -6.70 -13.56 -20.76
CA ARG A 100 -7.26 -14.54 -21.71
C ARG A 100 -6.72 -14.36 -23.13
N ARG A 101 -6.66 -13.11 -23.61
CA ARG A 101 -6.12 -12.78 -24.94
C ARG A 101 -4.66 -13.15 -25.08
N GLN A 102 -3.86 -13.03 -24.03
CA GLN A 102 -2.46 -13.42 -24.04
C GLN A 102 -2.27 -14.94 -24.16
N ILE A 103 -3.22 -15.74 -23.63
CA ILE A 103 -3.21 -17.21 -23.79
C ILE A 103 -3.51 -17.58 -25.25
N GLU A 104 -4.42 -16.87 -25.91
CA GLU A 104 -4.82 -17.12 -27.32
C GLU A 104 -3.80 -16.55 -28.30
N ASN A 105 -3.16 -15.44 -27.97
CA ASN A 105 -2.17 -14.75 -28.80
C ASN A 105 -0.96 -14.36 -27.95
N PRO A 106 0.17 -15.09 -28.02
CA PRO A 106 1.38 -14.78 -27.26
C PRO A 106 1.99 -13.40 -27.56
N GLU A 107 1.70 -12.82 -28.73
CA GLU A 107 2.15 -11.47 -29.13
C GLU A 107 1.23 -10.34 -28.57
N ALA A 108 0.10 -10.69 -27.95
CA ALA A 108 -0.77 -9.69 -27.34
C ALA A 108 -0.11 -9.06 -26.12
N GLN A 109 -0.41 -7.79 -25.89
CA GLN A 109 0.15 -7.05 -24.73
C GLN A 109 -0.19 -7.77 -23.41
N PRO A 110 0.81 -8.00 -22.55
CA PRO A 110 0.56 -8.59 -21.24
C PRO A 110 -0.32 -7.66 -20.40
N PRO A 111 -1.26 -8.22 -19.60
CA PRO A 111 -2.04 -7.42 -18.67
C PRO A 111 -1.12 -6.81 -17.60
N LEU A 112 -1.47 -5.63 -17.07
CA LEU A 112 -0.72 -4.99 -15.97
C LEU A 112 -0.63 -5.90 -14.74
N LEU A 113 -1.71 -6.63 -14.45
CA LEU A 113 -1.80 -7.57 -13.35
C LEU A 113 -2.34 -8.91 -13.85
N ASN A 114 -1.58 -9.96 -13.70
CA ASN A 114 -2.05 -11.31 -14.03
C ASN A 114 -2.91 -11.86 -12.87
N LEU A 115 -4.21 -11.56 -12.92
CA LEU A 115 -5.17 -12.00 -11.90
C LEU A 115 -5.43 -13.52 -11.93
N SER A 116 -4.90 -14.26 -12.90
CA SER A 116 -5.04 -15.72 -12.96
C SER A 116 -4.35 -16.42 -11.78
N VAL A 117 -3.38 -15.75 -11.14
CA VAL A 117 -2.71 -16.23 -9.92
C VAL A 117 -3.70 -16.42 -8.77
N LEU A 118 -4.78 -15.64 -8.73
CA LEU A 118 -5.86 -15.77 -7.74
C LEU A 118 -6.66 -17.08 -7.87
N LYS A 119 -6.52 -17.83 -8.98
CA LYS A 119 -7.10 -19.17 -9.10
C LYS A 119 -6.39 -20.20 -8.22
N ASN A 120 -5.14 -19.92 -7.84
CA ASN A 120 -4.41 -20.77 -6.90
C ASN A 120 -4.92 -20.50 -5.47
N ARG A 121 -5.55 -21.53 -4.87
CA ARG A 121 -6.13 -21.45 -3.52
C ARG A 121 -5.13 -20.98 -2.47
N SER A 122 -3.90 -21.49 -2.51
CA SER A 122 -2.87 -21.12 -1.55
C SER A 122 -2.48 -19.64 -1.66
N PHE A 123 -2.38 -19.13 -2.88
CA PHE A 123 -2.11 -17.73 -3.14
C PHE A 123 -3.26 -16.83 -2.66
N THR A 124 -4.49 -17.18 -2.98
CA THR A 124 -5.68 -16.41 -2.58
C THR A 124 -5.85 -16.37 -1.06
N VAL A 125 -5.72 -17.51 -0.38
CA VAL A 125 -5.76 -17.54 1.09
C VAL A 125 -4.65 -16.70 1.69
N GLY A 126 -3.42 -16.82 1.18
CA GLY A 126 -2.29 -16.00 1.63
C GLY A 126 -2.54 -14.51 1.44
N THR A 127 -3.07 -14.10 0.28
CA THR A 127 -3.39 -12.70 -0.01
C THR A 127 -4.48 -12.15 0.91
N ILE A 128 -5.55 -12.90 1.16
CA ILE A 128 -6.63 -12.50 2.07
C ILE A 128 -6.09 -12.38 3.51
N THR A 129 -5.31 -13.35 3.97
CA THR A 129 -4.69 -13.32 5.30
C THR A 129 -3.76 -12.11 5.44
N ALA A 130 -2.92 -11.84 4.44
CA ALA A 130 -2.04 -10.66 4.43
C ALA A 130 -2.84 -9.36 4.46
N ALA A 131 -3.93 -9.25 3.68
CA ALA A 131 -4.78 -8.07 3.67
C ALA A 131 -5.44 -7.82 5.04
N LEU A 132 -5.99 -8.86 5.68
CA LEU A 132 -6.59 -8.77 7.01
C LEU A 132 -5.57 -8.41 8.08
N SER A 133 -4.38 -9.01 8.04
CA SER A 133 -3.29 -8.69 8.97
C SER A 133 -2.82 -7.25 8.80
N PHE A 134 -2.68 -6.79 7.56
CA PHE A 134 -2.31 -5.41 7.26
C PHE A 134 -3.38 -4.41 7.70
N PHE A 135 -4.65 -4.75 7.52
CA PHE A 135 -5.77 -3.94 8.00
C PHE A 135 -5.74 -3.77 9.52
N ALA A 136 -5.57 -4.88 10.27
CA ALA A 136 -5.47 -4.84 11.72
C ALA A 136 -4.26 -4.01 12.18
N PHE A 137 -3.09 -4.23 11.58
CA PHE A 137 -1.87 -3.49 11.89
C PHE A 137 -2.01 -1.99 11.59
N SER A 138 -2.57 -1.63 10.44
CA SER A 138 -2.79 -0.22 10.06
C SER A 138 -3.76 0.48 11.01
N SER A 139 -4.78 -0.23 11.50
CA SER A 139 -5.72 0.32 12.48
C SER A 139 -5.02 0.73 13.77
N ILE A 140 -4.10 -0.09 14.28
CA ILE A 140 -3.32 0.23 15.47
C ILE A 140 -2.45 1.46 15.23
N MET A 141 -1.82 1.55 14.06
CA MET A 141 -0.96 2.69 13.68
C MET A 141 -1.70 4.03 13.64
N VAL A 142 -3.00 4.01 13.36
CA VAL A 142 -3.84 5.23 13.34
C VAL A 142 -4.45 5.50 14.72
N ILE A 143 -5.05 4.48 15.34
CA ILE A 143 -5.83 4.66 16.58
C ILE A 143 -4.92 5.02 17.77
N MET A 144 -3.74 4.38 17.86
CA MET A 144 -2.84 4.58 19.01
C MET A 144 -2.34 6.02 19.16
N PRO A 145 -1.81 6.68 18.11
CA PRO A 145 -1.44 8.09 18.21
C PRO A 145 -2.62 9.00 18.54
N LEU A 146 -3.80 8.78 17.95
CA LEU A 146 -4.99 9.57 18.24
C LEU A 146 -5.40 9.43 19.71
N TYR A 147 -5.43 8.20 20.22
CA TYR A 147 -5.74 7.96 21.65
C TYR A 147 -4.76 8.67 22.57
N ILE A 148 -3.45 8.59 22.29
CA ILE A 148 -2.41 9.21 23.13
C ILE A 148 -2.50 10.74 23.09
N GLN A 149 -2.75 11.33 21.92
CA GLN A 149 -2.76 12.78 21.75
C GLN A 149 -4.12 13.39 22.13
N ASP A 150 -5.22 12.87 21.59
CA ASP A 150 -6.54 13.49 21.75
C ASP A 150 -7.23 13.08 23.05
N CYS A 151 -7.13 11.81 23.46
CA CYS A 151 -7.79 11.33 24.69
C CYS A 151 -6.94 11.53 25.94
N ARG A 152 -5.61 11.38 25.84
CA ARG A 152 -4.69 11.48 26.98
C ARG A 152 -3.96 12.82 27.06
N GLY A 153 -4.05 13.66 26.04
CA GLY A 153 -3.45 14.99 26.00
C GLY A 153 -1.92 15.02 25.99
N TYR A 154 -1.27 13.91 25.62
CA TYR A 154 0.20 13.87 25.52
C TYR A 154 0.67 14.48 24.20
N SER A 155 1.93 14.93 24.17
CA SER A 155 2.55 15.51 22.98
C SER A 155 2.79 14.46 21.88
N ALA A 156 2.96 14.91 20.64
CA ALA A 156 3.28 14.06 19.50
C ALA A 156 4.61 13.33 19.69
N ALA A 157 5.58 13.92 20.41
CA ALA A 157 6.85 13.29 20.74
C ALA A 157 6.65 12.06 21.64
N ILE A 158 5.80 12.17 22.68
CA ILE A 158 5.49 11.06 23.60
C ILE A 158 4.76 9.95 22.83
N SER A 159 3.80 10.30 21.97
CA SER A 159 3.12 9.35 21.10
C SER A 159 4.12 8.58 20.23
N GLY A 160 5.06 9.28 19.60
CA GLY A 160 6.12 8.66 18.80
C GLY A 160 7.06 7.74 19.60
N LEU A 161 7.39 8.11 20.86
CA LEU A 161 8.21 7.27 21.75
C LEU A 161 7.49 6.00 22.16
N VAL A 162 6.20 6.05 22.46
CA VAL A 162 5.39 4.88 22.80
C VAL A 162 5.31 3.89 21.63
N MET A 163 5.29 4.38 20.40
CA MET A 163 5.25 3.53 19.20
C MET A 163 6.63 3.02 18.76
N LEU A 164 7.72 3.59 19.29
CA LEU A 164 9.08 3.25 18.87
C LEU A 164 9.45 1.78 19.09
N PRO A 165 9.12 1.13 20.23
CA PRO A 165 9.40 -0.29 20.42
C PRO A 165 8.73 -1.18 19.38
N GLY A 166 7.48 -0.86 18.98
CA GLY A 166 6.77 -1.59 17.93
C GLY A 166 7.45 -1.45 16.56
N ALA A 167 7.90 -0.24 16.21
CA ALA A 167 8.62 0.01 14.97
C ALA A 167 9.98 -0.72 14.93
N LEU A 168 10.72 -0.74 16.06
CA LEU A 168 11.98 -1.49 16.18
C LEU A 168 11.73 -2.99 16.07
N GLY A 169 10.71 -3.52 16.73
CA GLY A 169 10.31 -4.92 16.62
C GLY A 169 9.97 -5.30 15.19
N GLN A 170 9.27 -4.43 14.46
CA GLN A 170 8.95 -4.63 13.04
C GLN A 170 10.21 -4.68 12.17
N CYS A 171 11.15 -3.76 12.35
CA CYS A 171 12.43 -3.77 11.63
C CYS A 171 13.20 -5.08 11.87
N ILE A 172 13.31 -5.51 13.14
CA ILE A 172 13.98 -6.75 13.50
C ILE A 172 13.27 -7.95 12.87
N SER A 173 11.94 -8.02 12.97
CA SER A 173 11.14 -9.11 12.42
C SER A 173 11.24 -9.18 10.89
N GLN A 174 11.28 -8.05 10.19
CA GLN A 174 11.46 -8.02 8.74
C GLN A 174 12.85 -8.52 8.32
N PHE A 175 13.89 -8.12 9.06
CA PHE A 175 15.26 -8.54 8.75
C PHE A 175 15.49 -10.03 8.96
N PHE A 176 14.98 -10.58 10.06
CA PHE A 176 15.15 -12.00 10.37
C PHE A 176 14.07 -12.89 9.76
N GLY A 177 12.88 -12.35 9.50
CA GLY A 177 11.73 -13.09 8.99
C GLY A 177 12.00 -13.83 7.68
N GLY A 178 12.73 -13.19 6.75
CA GLY A 178 13.16 -13.84 5.50
C GLY A 178 14.01 -15.07 5.76
N LYS A 179 15.05 -14.96 6.61
CA LYS A 179 15.96 -16.08 6.95
C LYS A 179 15.23 -17.23 7.66
N VAL A 180 14.29 -16.89 8.55
CA VAL A 180 13.49 -17.88 9.26
C VAL A 180 12.53 -18.58 8.31
N LEU A 181 11.92 -17.81 7.41
CA LEU A 181 11.04 -18.34 6.35
C LEU A 181 11.77 -19.34 5.45
N ASP A 182 12.99 -18.99 5.00
CA ASP A 182 13.79 -19.83 4.13
C ASP A 182 14.22 -21.13 4.81
N ARG A 183 14.46 -21.09 6.12
CA ARG A 183 14.96 -22.26 6.88
C ARG A 183 13.84 -23.15 7.41
N PHE A 184 12.74 -22.62 7.86
CA PHE A 184 11.68 -23.35 8.57
C PHE A 184 10.36 -23.42 7.79
N GLY A 185 10.26 -22.67 6.68
CA GLY A 185 9.04 -22.60 5.87
C GLY A 185 8.00 -21.64 6.43
N ALA A 186 6.92 -21.45 5.68
CA ALA A 186 5.91 -20.42 5.97
C ALA A 186 5.01 -20.74 7.19
N ARG A 187 4.72 -22.02 7.45
CA ARG A 187 3.77 -22.41 8.52
C ARG A 187 4.20 -21.98 9.92
N PRO A 188 5.41 -22.34 10.41
CA PRO A 188 5.81 -21.94 11.77
C PRO A 188 5.97 -20.42 11.90
N VAL A 189 6.43 -19.74 10.85
CA VAL A 189 6.57 -18.27 10.86
C VAL A 189 5.19 -17.59 11.00
N ALA A 190 4.18 -18.07 10.25
CA ALA A 190 2.82 -17.55 10.35
C ALA A 190 2.21 -17.81 11.74
N LEU A 191 2.41 -19.00 12.33
CA LEU A 191 1.89 -19.32 13.65
C LEU A 191 2.52 -18.45 14.75
N ILE A 192 3.85 -18.26 14.72
CA ILE A 192 4.53 -17.41 15.69
C ILE A 192 4.11 -15.94 15.55
N GLY A 193 3.87 -15.48 14.33
CA GLY A 193 3.46 -14.10 14.07
C GLY A 193 2.01 -13.77 14.43
N THR A 194 1.16 -14.78 14.70
CA THR A 194 -0.26 -14.61 15.08
C THR A 194 -0.51 -14.76 16.58
N ILE A 195 0.46 -15.16 17.37
CA ILE A 195 0.44 -15.23 18.83
C ILE A 195 1.02 -13.95 19.42
#